data_4d16d99a10643be4c34693e10a131c6c
#
_entry.id   4d16d99a10643be4c34693e10a131c6c
#
_cell.length_a   1.000
_cell.length_b   1.000
_cell.length_c   1.000
_cell.angle_alpha   90.00
_cell.angle_beta   90.00
_cell.angle_gamma   90.00
#
_symmetry.space_group_name_H-M   'P 1'
#
loop_
_entity.id
_entity.type
_entity.pdbx_description
1 polymer ?
#
loop_
_entity_poly.entity_id
_entity_poly.type
_entity_poly.pdbx_seq_one_letter_code
_entity_poly.pdbx_strand_id
1 'polypeptide(L)'
;MKIITLCGSMRFKNEMISIACELELNGDVAIQCVYFPQNKKLSDFELERLSKLHYKKIEISDAIYVVNVNGYIGESTKKEIEYAEYLKSFKSISV
;
A
#
# COMPACT_ATOMS: atom_id res chain seq x y z
N MET A 1 -12.04 0.60 -14.94
CA MET A 1 -11.50 -0.22 -13.84
C MET A 1 -10.00 -0.05 -13.74
N LYS A 2 -9.51 0.39 -12.60
CA LYS A 2 -8.08 0.56 -12.35
C LYS A 2 -7.63 -0.43 -11.29
N ILE A 3 -6.35 -0.76 -11.32
CA ILE A 3 -5.73 -1.58 -10.27
C ILE A 3 -4.94 -0.62 -9.40
N ILE A 4 -5.30 -0.54 -8.12
CA ILE A 4 -4.74 0.43 -7.18
C ILE A 4 -4.16 -0.31 -5.98
N THR A 5 -2.89 -0.06 -5.68
CA THR A 5 -2.25 -0.64 -4.50
C THR A 5 -2.24 0.40 -3.38
N LEU A 6 -2.70 -0.02 -2.20
CA LEU A 6 -2.71 0.84 -1.02
C LEU A 6 -1.33 0.84 -0.37
N CYS A 7 -0.85 2.01 -0.04
CA CYS A 7 0.44 2.20 0.63
C CYS A 7 0.21 3.03 1.89
N GLY A 8 0.68 2.54 3.02
CA GLY A 8 0.52 3.25 4.28
C GLY A 8 1.11 2.48 5.45
N SER A 9 1.21 3.13 6.58
CA SER A 9 1.68 2.50 7.80
C SER A 9 0.67 1.47 8.31
N MET A 10 1.17 0.37 8.85
CA MET A 10 0.32 -0.67 9.45
C MET A 10 -0.54 -0.12 10.59
N ARG A 11 -0.14 0.99 11.20
CA ARG A 11 -0.97 1.63 12.23
C ARG A 11 -2.31 2.11 11.69
N PHE A 12 -2.41 2.29 10.38
CA PHE A 12 -3.63 2.75 9.71
C PHE A 12 -4.38 1.60 9.04
N LYS A 13 -4.21 0.39 9.58
CA LYS A 13 -4.85 -0.81 9.03
C LYS A 13 -6.35 -0.63 8.82
N ASN A 14 -7.05 -0.11 9.81
CA ASN A 14 -8.51 0.04 9.73
C ASN A 14 -8.90 1.02 8.64
N GLU A 15 -8.16 2.12 8.53
CA GLU A 15 -8.40 3.11 7.48
C GLU A 15 -8.14 2.51 6.10
N MET A 16 -7.07 1.73 5.96
CA MET A 16 -6.74 1.09 4.69
C MET A 16 -7.80 0.07 4.27
N ILE A 17 -8.31 -0.71 5.21
CA ILE A 17 -9.37 -1.66 4.93
C ILE A 17 -10.63 -0.94 4.46
N SER A 18 -10.99 0.15 5.12
CA SER A 18 -12.16 0.94 4.77
C SER A 18 -12.02 1.54 3.37
N ILE A 19 -10.86 2.10 3.06
CA ILE A 19 -10.57 2.69 1.75
C ILE A 19 -10.60 1.63 0.65
N ALA A 20 -10.03 0.46 0.90
CA ALA A 20 -10.05 -0.64 -0.06
C ALA A 20 -11.49 -1.04 -0.40
N CYS A 21 -12.35 -1.10 0.62
CA CYS A 21 -13.75 -1.42 0.41
C CYS A 21 -14.43 -0.37 -0.48
N GLU A 22 -14.20 0.91 -0.20
CA GLU A 22 -14.77 1.98 -1.00
C GLU A 22 -14.29 1.95 -2.45
N LEU A 23 -13.00 1.70 -2.67
CA LEU A 23 -12.45 1.62 -4.02
C LEU A 23 -13.12 0.49 -4.81
N GLU A 24 -13.30 -0.66 -4.17
CA GLU A 24 -13.91 -1.79 -4.86
C GLU A 24 -15.40 -1.59 -5.10
N LEU A 25 -16.09 -0.95 -4.18
CA LEU A 25 -17.48 -0.59 -4.40
C LEU A 25 -17.64 0.39 -5.56
N ASN A 26 -16.62 1.17 -5.85
CA ASN A 26 -16.61 2.11 -6.98
C ASN A 26 -16.10 1.47 -8.28
N GLY A 27 -15.78 0.17 -8.27
CA GLY A 27 -15.41 -0.56 -9.47
C GLY A 27 -13.92 -0.66 -9.76
N ASP A 28 -13.07 -0.28 -8.81
CA ASP A 28 -11.62 -0.43 -8.97
C ASP A 28 -11.12 -1.62 -8.15
N VAL A 29 -10.01 -2.21 -8.60
CA VAL A 29 -9.37 -3.31 -7.86
C VAL A 29 -8.44 -2.72 -6.83
N ALA A 30 -8.64 -3.07 -5.56
CA ALA A 30 -7.78 -2.59 -4.47
C ALA A 30 -6.85 -3.72 -4.03
N ILE A 31 -5.54 -3.49 -4.12
CA ILE A 31 -4.54 -4.42 -3.64
C ILE A 31 -4.00 -3.90 -2.32
N GLN A 32 -4.05 -4.74 -1.30
CA GLN A 32 -3.64 -4.35 0.04
C GLN A 32 -2.30 -4.98 0.42
N CYS A 33 -1.64 -4.40 1.42
CA CYS A 33 -0.51 -5.06 2.05
C CYS A 33 -0.99 -6.26 2.86
N VAL A 34 -0.06 -7.11 3.25
CA VAL A 34 -0.41 -8.27 4.07
C VAL A 34 -0.55 -7.83 5.52
N TYR A 35 -1.70 -8.14 6.11
CA TYR A 35 -1.93 -7.93 7.53
C TYR A 35 -1.74 -9.26 8.24
N PHE A 36 -0.76 -9.33 9.13
CA PHE A 36 -0.50 -10.58 9.87
C PHE A 36 -0.97 -10.42 11.32
N PRO A 37 -1.27 -11.54 12.00
CA PRO A 37 -1.75 -11.49 13.39
C PRO A 37 -0.76 -10.79 14.31
N GLN A 38 -1.26 -10.01 15.25
CA GLN A 38 -0.42 -9.24 16.17
C GLN A 38 0.52 -10.12 17.01
N ASN A 39 0.09 -11.35 17.31
CA ASN A 39 0.90 -12.28 18.10
C ASN A 39 1.95 -13.01 17.24
N LYS A 40 1.94 -12.82 15.93
CA LYS A 40 2.92 -13.44 15.06
C LYS A 40 4.10 -12.49 14.86
N LYS A 41 5.26 -12.94 15.28
CA LYS A 41 6.48 -12.14 15.09
C LYS A 41 7.21 -12.65 13.85
N LEU A 42 7.35 -11.77 12.87
CA LEU A 42 8.04 -12.10 11.64
C LEU A 42 9.55 -11.87 11.78
N SER A 43 10.32 -12.74 11.14
CA SER A 43 11.78 -12.56 11.07
C SER A 43 12.12 -11.41 10.13
N ASP A 44 13.35 -10.92 10.21
CA ASP A 44 13.83 -9.89 9.27
C ASP A 44 13.76 -10.35 7.83
N PHE A 45 14.04 -11.63 7.60
CA PHE A 45 13.95 -12.22 6.26
C PHE A 45 12.52 -12.20 5.75
N GLU A 46 11.56 -12.55 6.60
CA GLU A 46 10.14 -12.53 6.22
C GLU A 46 9.65 -11.12 5.95
N LEU A 47 10.05 -10.15 6.78
CA LEU A 47 9.68 -8.75 6.58
C LEU A 47 10.24 -8.23 5.26
N GLU A 48 11.48 -8.57 4.93
CA GLU A 48 12.09 -8.16 3.67
C GLU A 48 11.36 -8.76 2.48
N ARG A 49 10.94 -10.03 2.60
CA ARG A 49 10.16 -10.68 1.54
C ARG A 49 8.84 -9.97 1.29
N LEU A 50 8.12 -9.63 2.37
CA LEU A 50 6.85 -8.91 2.23
C LEU A 50 7.06 -7.54 1.59
N SER A 51 8.15 -6.86 1.94
CA SER A 51 8.48 -5.58 1.34
C SER A 51 8.70 -5.70 -0.18
N LYS A 52 9.47 -6.69 -0.60
CA LYS A 52 9.70 -6.92 -2.03
C LYS A 52 8.43 -7.26 -2.78
N LEU A 53 7.56 -8.06 -2.17
CA LEU A 53 6.28 -8.41 -2.78
C LEU A 53 5.38 -7.17 -2.90
N HIS A 54 5.44 -6.27 -1.93
CA HIS A 54 4.66 -5.05 -2.00
C HIS A 54 5.12 -4.16 -3.15
N TYR A 55 6.43 -4.05 -3.38
CA TYR A 55 6.94 -3.34 -4.57
C TYR A 55 6.42 -3.97 -5.86
N LYS A 56 6.31 -5.29 -5.90
CA LYS A 56 5.74 -5.95 -7.08
C LYS A 56 4.28 -5.60 -7.27
N LYS A 57 3.53 -5.49 -6.18
CA LYS A 57 2.13 -5.05 -6.25
C LYS A 57 2.04 -3.65 -6.86
N ILE A 58 2.95 -2.76 -6.49
CA ILE A 58 3.02 -1.42 -7.07
C ILE A 58 3.31 -1.50 -8.56
N GLU A 59 4.24 -2.36 -8.97
CA GLU A 59 4.60 -2.51 -10.38
C GLU A 59 3.43 -2.93 -11.28
N ILE A 60 2.57 -3.80 -10.77
CA ILE A 60 1.44 -4.31 -11.57
C ILE A 60 0.20 -3.42 -11.47
N SER A 61 0.26 -2.35 -10.71
CA SER A 61 -0.87 -1.46 -10.48
C SER A 61 -0.85 -0.28 -11.43
N ASP A 62 -2.02 0.30 -11.66
CA ASP A 62 -2.16 1.54 -12.44
C ASP A 62 -1.82 2.76 -11.59
N ALA A 63 -2.04 2.66 -10.28
CA ALA A 63 -1.81 3.77 -9.35
C ALA A 63 -1.59 3.23 -7.95
N ILE A 64 -1.10 4.08 -7.08
CA ILE A 64 -1.06 3.79 -5.64
C ILE A 64 -1.98 4.77 -4.93
N TYR A 65 -2.54 4.33 -3.82
CA TYR A 65 -3.33 5.17 -2.93
C TYR A 65 -2.57 5.30 -1.62
N VAL A 66 -2.07 6.50 -1.34
CA VAL A 66 -1.28 6.74 -0.14
C VAL A 66 -2.18 7.10 1.02
N VAL A 67 -2.18 6.28 2.05
CA VAL A 67 -2.98 6.52 3.26
C VAL A 67 -2.10 7.27 4.27
N ASN A 68 -2.35 8.57 4.41
CA ASN A 68 -1.69 9.37 5.43
C ASN A 68 -2.78 9.94 6.35
N VAL A 69 -2.70 9.63 7.62
CA VAL A 69 -3.64 10.17 8.60
C VAL A 69 -2.93 11.30 9.34
N ASN A 70 -3.52 12.49 9.26
CA ASN A 70 -2.93 13.70 9.85
C ASN A 70 -1.51 13.98 9.33
N GLY A 71 -1.25 13.63 8.07
CA GLY A 71 0.04 13.89 7.45
C GLY A 71 1.13 12.89 7.77
N TYR A 72 0.82 11.84 8.53
CA TYR A 72 1.84 10.85 8.89
C TYR A 72 2.11 9.88 7.73
N ILE A 73 3.37 9.79 7.35
CA ILE A 73 3.86 8.82 6.38
C ILE A 73 5.13 8.21 6.93
N GLY A 74 5.15 6.89 7.12
CA GLY A 74 6.33 6.17 7.60
C GLY A 74 7.42 6.04 6.55
N GLU A 75 8.60 5.61 6.97
CA GLU A 75 9.75 5.47 6.06
C GLU A 75 9.49 4.48 4.93
N SER A 76 8.86 3.36 5.23
CA SER A 76 8.54 2.37 4.19
C SER A 76 7.61 2.96 3.14
N THR A 77 6.62 3.71 3.57
CA THR A 77 5.66 4.35 2.66
C THR A 77 6.34 5.40 1.80
N LYS A 78 7.26 6.17 2.36
CA LYS A 78 8.02 7.16 1.57
C LYS A 78 8.79 6.49 0.45
N LYS A 79 9.43 5.35 0.72
CA LYS A 79 10.17 4.60 -0.30
C LYS A 79 9.24 4.04 -1.36
N GLU A 80 8.06 3.61 -0.98
CA GLU A 80 7.07 3.10 -1.92
C GLU A 80 6.58 4.21 -2.85
N ILE A 81 6.37 5.41 -2.32
CA ILE A 81 6.00 6.58 -3.13
C ILE A 81 7.10 6.91 -4.13
N GLU A 82 8.35 6.96 -3.67
CA GLU A 82 9.50 7.24 -4.54
C GLU A 82 9.59 6.21 -5.67
N TYR A 83 9.35 4.94 -5.34
CA TYR A 83 9.39 3.88 -6.33
C TYR A 83 8.28 4.04 -7.37
N ALA A 84 7.06 4.37 -6.94
CA ALA A 84 5.95 4.62 -7.84
C ALA A 84 6.25 5.80 -8.77
N GLU A 85 6.84 6.86 -8.23
CA GLU A 85 7.26 8.01 -9.04
C GLU A 85 8.34 7.64 -10.04
N TYR A 86 9.30 6.81 -9.64
CA TYR A 86 10.37 6.32 -10.51
C TYR A 86 9.78 5.58 -11.72
N LEU A 87 8.73 4.81 -11.53
CA LEU A 87 8.10 4.05 -12.61
C LEU A 87 7.37 4.94 -13.61
N LYS A 88 7.11 6.19 -13.29
CA LYS A 88 6.53 7.24 -14.15
C LYS A 88 5.16 6.95 -14.73
N SER A 89 4.78 5.70 -14.85
CA SER A 89 3.46 5.31 -15.35
C SER A 89 2.41 5.35 -14.26
N PHE A 90 2.81 5.64 -13.04
CA PHE A 90 1.92 5.65 -11.89
C PHE A 90 1.45 7.05 -11.57
N LYS A 91 0.21 7.11 -11.08
CA LYS A 91 -0.34 8.32 -10.51
C LYS A 91 -0.60 8.03 -9.04
N SER A 92 -0.02 8.85 -8.16
CA SER A 92 -0.29 8.75 -6.74
C SER A 92 -1.64 9.37 -6.45
N ILE A 93 -2.45 8.64 -5.69
CA ILE A 93 -3.70 9.15 -5.15
C ILE A 93 -3.50 9.19 -3.64
N SER A 94 -3.63 10.38 -3.04
CA SER A 94 -3.43 10.49 -1.60
C SER A 94 -4.68 11.00 -0.91
N VAL A 95 -4.78 10.60 0.33
CA VAL A 95 -5.89 11.02 1.20
C VAL A 95 -5.61 12.40 1.76
#